data_e5488317a91647be312cf22b6b757fb7
#
_entry.id   e5488317a91647be312cf22b6b757fb7
#
_cell.length_a   1.000
_cell.length_b   1.000
_cell.length_c   1.000
_cell.angle_alpha   90.00
_cell.angle_beta   90.00
_cell.angle_gamma   90.00
#
_symmetry.space_group_name_H-M   'P 1'
#
loop_
_entity.id
_entity.type
_entity.pdbx_description
1 polymer ?
#
loop_
_entity_poly.entity_id
_entity_poly.type
_entity_poly.pdbx_seq_one_letter_code
_entity_poly.pdbx_strand_id
1 'polypeptide(L)'
;MEALWETQDPAPFSLVANIDTKAQQNTGAIEIPGGLSFLTQNSFTSGKVEGIKDLQAKSEAQYGPGNYIPDVPGIFWTFRIMVAAGSIMLLVAFIGLVLNAKGKLVENKTFLKIIFWMLPLPYIAQSTGWFVAEAGRQPWLVYGLQLTANGASKSVTAPEIMTTIIGFTVIYILAAIAALYLAVEHIKKGPDGQTIYHVEEKEEARLWN
;
A
#
# COMPACT_ATOMS: atom_id res chain seq x y z
N MET A 1 5.00 -1.35 12.65
CA MET A 1 3.61 -1.36 12.18
C MET A 1 2.62 -1.24 13.33
N GLU A 2 2.83 -1.91 14.46
CA GLU A 2 1.84 -1.94 15.56
C GLU A 2 2.08 -0.88 16.66
N ALA A 3 3.09 -0.05 16.55
CA ALA A 3 3.47 0.96 17.54
C ALA A 3 3.59 0.40 18.97
N LEU A 4 4.06 -0.86 19.09
CA LEU A 4 4.31 -1.50 20.38
C LEU A 4 5.62 -0.99 20.95
N TRP A 5 5.55 -0.06 21.90
CA TRP A 5 6.75 0.57 22.47
C TRP A 5 7.50 -0.34 23.46
N GLU A 6 6.76 -1.10 24.25
CA GLU A 6 7.31 -2.00 25.26
C GLU A 6 6.98 -3.45 24.93
N THR A 7 7.85 -4.35 25.30
CA THR A 7 7.65 -5.78 25.14
C THR A 7 6.47 -6.25 26.01
N GLN A 8 5.53 -6.97 25.40
CA GLN A 8 4.34 -7.49 26.08
C GLN A 8 4.10 -8.98 25.79
N ASP A 9 3.47 -9.66 26.75
CA ASP A 9 3.06 -11.06 26.67
C ASP A 9 1.77 -11.28 27.48
N PRO A 10 0.59 -11.48 26.85
CA PRO A 10 0.33 -11.37 25.42
C PRO A 10 0.31 -9.91 24.93
N ALA A 11 0.71 -9.72 23.69
CA ALA A 11 0.74 -8.39 23.08
C ALA A 11 -0.62 -8.06 22.43
N PRO A 12 -1.20 -6.86 22.68
CA PRO A 12 -2.43 -6.41 22.07
C PRO A 12 -2.21 -6.00 20.62
N PHE A 13 -3.26 -6.07 19.82
CA PHE A 13 -3.30 -5.49 18.47
C PHE A 13 -4.03 -4.15 18.53
N SER A 14 -3.34 -3.07 18.26
CA SER A 14 -3.92 -1.74 18.28
C SER A 14 -4.65 -1.45 16.96
N LEU A 15 -5.97 -1.27 16.97
CA LEU A 15 -6.74 -0.85 15.79
C LEU A 15 -6.51 0.62 15.48
N VAL A 16 -6.58 1.45 16.50
CA VAL A 16 -6.38 2.91 16.44
C VAL A 16 -5.53 3.30 17.63
N ALA A 17 -4.54 4.15 17.44
CA ALA A 17 -3.75 4.73 18.52
C ALA A 17 -3.27 6.12 18.15
N ASN A 18 -3.24 7.01 19.12
CA ASN A 18 -2.55 8.28 19.01
C ASN A 18 -1.11 8.08 19.49
N ILE A 19 -0.16 8.16 18.58
CA ILE A 19 1.24 7.79 18.79
C ILE A 19 2.05 9.04 19.12
N ASP A 20 2.58 9.12 20.34
CA ASP A 20 3.56 10.12 20.72
C ASP A 20 4.97 9.55 20.59
N THR A 21 5.64 9.95 19.51
CA THR A 21 7.01 9.51 19.22
C THR A 21 8.05 10.12 20.15
N LYS A 22 7.77 11.30 20.75
CA LYS A 22 8.69 11.95 21.69
C LYS A 22 8.65 11.29 23.05
N ALA A 23 7.43 11.01 23.53
CA ALA A 23 7.23 10.30 24.79
C ALA A 23 7.39 8.78 24.64
N GLN A 24 7.49 8.27 23.39
CA GLN A 24 7.56 6.83 23.09
C GLN A 24 6.44 6.03 23.75
N GLN A 25 5.22 6.51 23.61
CA GLN A 25 4.02 5.89 24.16
C GLN A 25 2.80 6.14 23.27
N ASN A 26 1.78 5.32 23.44
CA ASN A 26 0.50 5.50 22.79
C ASN A 26 -0.49 6.12 23.77
N THR A 27 -1.27 7.11 23.33
CA THR A 27 -2.36 7.70 24.09
C THR A 27 -3.68 7.40 23.38
N GLY A 28 -4.70 6.92 24.14
CA GLY A 28 -6.04 6.67 23.60
C GLY A 28 -6.08 5.56 22.55
N ALA A 29 -5.48 4.41 22.83
CA ALA A 29 -5.51 3.27 21.93
C ALA A 29 -6.81 2.45 22.06
N ILE A 30 -7.34 1.99 20.92
CA ILE A 30 -8.37 0.95 20.84
C ILE A 30 -7.67 -0.34 20.47
N GLU A 31 -7.67 -1.33 21.38
CA GLU A 31 -6.86 -2.52 21.27
C GLU A 31 -7.69 -3.80 21.38
N ILE A 32 -7.26 -4.82 20.64
CA ILE A 32 -7.75 -6.20 20.79
C ILE A 32 -6.75 -6.93 21.66
N PRO A 33 -7.12 -7.35 22.91
CA PRO A 33 -6.21 -8.03 23.82
C PRO A 33 -5.67 -9.34 23.19
N GLY A 34 -4.36 -9.54 23.25
CA GLY A 34 -3.70 -10.71 22.69
C GLY A 34 -3.74 -10.83 21.17
N GLY A 35 -4.32 -9.84 20.46
CA GLY A 35 -4.49 -9.91 19.01
C GLY A 35 -3.18 -9.96 18.24
N LEU A 36 -2.15 -9.24 18.67
CA LEU A 36 -0.83 -9.26 18.04
C LEU A 36 -0.12 -10.60 18.31
N SER A 37 -0.22 -11.13 19.53
CA SER A 37 0.30 -12.47 19.84
C SER A 37 -0.39 -13.56 19.03
N PHE A 38 -1.69 -13.43 18.77
CA PHE A 38 -2.41 -14.36 17.88
C PHE A 38 -1.87 -14.29 16.44
N LEU A 39 -1.66 -13.11 15.91
CA LEU A 39 -1.15 -12.93 14.56
C LEU A 39 0.30 -13.44 14.39
N THR A 40 1.11 -13.36 15.43
CA THR A 40 2.53 -13.75 15.37
C THR A 40 2.79 -15.18 15.80
N GLN A 41 2.04 -15.70 16.75
CA GLN A 41 2.29 -16.98 17.40
C GLN A 41 1.05 -17.90 17.49
N ASN A 42 -0.06 -17.49 16.87
CA ASN A 42 -1.33 -18.22 16.85
C ASN A 42 -1.92 -18.51 18.24
N SER A 43 -1.66 -17.62 19.22
CA SER A 43 -2.15 -17.73 20.61
C SER A 43 -2.60 -16.37 21.13
N PHE A 44 -3.82 -16.29 21.70
CA PHE A 44 -4.34 -15.08 22.34
C PHE A 44 -3.86 -14.88 23.78
N THR A 45 -3.42 -15.95 24.44
CA THR A 45 -3.13 -15.96 25.86
C THR A 45 -1.66 -15.95 26.20
N SER A 46 -0.82 -16.24 25.22
CA SER A 46 0.64 -16.28 25.37
C SER A 46 1.31 -15.94 24.05
N GLY A 47 2.47 -15.32 24.13
CA GLY A 47 3.22 -14.98 22.93
C GLY A 47 3.89 -13.61 23.08
N LYS A 48 5.13 -13.64 23.57
CA LYS A 48 5.96 -12.46 23.76
C LYS A 48 6.25 -11.78 22.42
N VAL A 49 5.90 -10.50 22.30
CA VAL A 49 6.27 -9.66 21.18
C VAL A 49 7.17 -8.54 21.69
N GLU A 50 8.36 -8.43 21.09
CA GLU A 50 9.35 -7.44 21.49
C GLU A 50 8.91 -6.03 21.09
N GLY A 51 9.04 -5.11 22.03
CA GLY A 51 8.74 -3.69 21.82
C GLY A 51 9.83 -2.93 21.08
N ILE A 52 9.47 -1.77 20.55
CA ILE A 52 10.36 -0.90 19.78
C ILE A 52 11.58 -0.48 20.62
N LYS A 53 11.40 -0.20 21.93
CA LYS A 53 12.49 0.21 22.83
C LYS A 53 13.55 -0.89 22.99
N ASP A 54 13.10 -2.15 23.16
CA ASP A 54 14.02 -3.28 23.28
C ASP A 54 14.75 -3.58 21.97
N LEU A 55 14.05 -3.45 20.84
CA LEU A 55 14.65 -3.61 19.51
C LEU A 55 15.66 -2.51 19.20
N GLN A 56 15.40 -1.27 19.62
CA GLN A 56 16.34 -0.16 19.52
C GLN A 56 17.60 -0.44 20.34
N ALA A 57 17.46 -0.85 21.60
CA ALA A 57 18.59 -1.17 22.47
C ALA A 57 19.45 -2.32 21.91
N LYS A 58 18.82 -3.36 21.35
CA LYS A 58 19.54 -4.45 20.65
C LYS A 58 20.30 -3.96 19.44
N SER A 59 19.68 -3.09 18.64
CA SER A 59 20.30 -2.53 17.46
C SER A 59 21.49 -1.64 17.80
N GLU A 60 21.39 -0.84 18.86
CA GLU A 60 22.51 -0.02 19.36
C GLU A 60 23.66 -0.89 19.87
N ALA A 61 23.35 -1.98 20.56
CA ALA A 61 24.37 -2.91 21.05
C ALA A 61 25.10 -3.63 19.91
N GLN A 62 24.41 -3.91 18.80
CA GLN A 62 24.94 -4.67 17.68
C GLN A 62 25.65 -3.80 16.64
N TYR A 63 25.10 -2.62 16.32
CA TYR A 63 25.55 -1.78 15.20
C TYR A 63 26.17 -0.45 15.64
N GLY A 64 26.17 -0.17 16.95
CA GLY A 64 26.68 1.07 17.53
C GLY A 64 25.60 2.12 17.81
N PRO A 65 25.96 3.25 18.42
CA PRO A 65 25.02 4.29 18.80
C PRO A 65 24.35 4.91 17.58
N GLY A 66 23.01 4.95 17.55
CA GLY A 66 22.23 5.51 16.45
C GLY A 66 20.74 5.34 16.66
N ASN A 67 19.94 6.06 15.90
CA ASN A 67 18.49 5.89 15.90
C ASN A 67 18.09 4.91 14.79
N TYR A 68 17.59 3.75 15.17
CA TYR A 68 17.13 2.68 14.27
C TYR A 68 15.61 2.56 14.21
N ILE A 69 14.89 3.51 14.85
CA ILE A 69 13.43 3.54 14.85
C ILE A 69 12.94 4.22 13.57
N PRO A 70 12.14 3.53 12.73
CA PRO A 70 11.53 4.13 11.55
C PRO A 70 10.40 5.10 11.91
N ASP A 71 9.73 5.69 10.89
CA ASP A 71 8.55 6.54 11.10
C ASP A 71 7.35 5.72 11.60
N VAL A 72 7.25 5.56 12.92
CA VAL A 72 6.22 4.73 13.56
C VAL A 72 4.80 5.21 13.23
N PRO A 73 4.44 6.51 13.35
CA PRO A 73 3.09 6.99 13.02
C PRO A 73 2.73 6.79 11.56
N GLY A 74 3.62 7.15 10.64
CA GLY A 74 3.40 7.01 9.21
C GLY A 74 3.15 5.55 8.83
N ILE A 75 3.98 4.61 9.30
CA ILE A 75 3.84 3.19 9.05
C ILE A 75 2.57 2.62 9.69
N PHE A 76 2.24 3.06 10.90
CA PHE A 76 1.05 2.62 11.62
C PHE A 76 -0.23 2.91 10.85
N TRP A 77 -0.41 4.16 10.41
CA TRP A 77 -1.62 4.58 9.71
C TRP A 77 -1.70 4.07 8.28
N THR A 78 -0.60 4.08 7.54
CA THR A 78 -0.59 3.57 6.16
C THR A 78 -0.85 2.06 6.11
N PHE A 79 -0.33 1.29 7.06
CA PHE A 79 -0.66 -0.13 7.19
C PHE A 79 -2.16 -0.35 7.39
N ARG A 80 -2.80 0.44 8.25
CA ARG A 80 -4.24 0.34 8.51
C ARG A 80 -5.09 0.75 7.32
N ILE A 81 -4.68 1.79 6.60
CA ILE A 81 -5.35 2.20 5.36
C ILE A 81 -5.24 1.06 4.32
N MET A 82 -4.08 0.46 4.16
CA MET A 82 -3.87 -0.68 3.25
C MET A 82 -4.80 -1.84 3.59
N VAL A 83 -4.82 -2.26 4.86
CA VAL A 83 -5.66 -3.38 5.33
C VAL A 83 -7.14 -3.05 5.20
N ALA A 84 -7.56 -1.83 5.55
CA ALA A 84 -8.94 -1.39 5.41
C ALA A 84 -9.38 -1.40 3.95
N ALA A 85 -8.57 -0.86 3.03
CA ALA A 85 -8.87 -0.87 1.60
C ALA A 85 -9.01 -2.30 1.06
N GLY A 86 -8.09 -3.20 1.42
CA GLY A 86 -8.15 -4.62 1.05
C GLY A 86 -9.41 -5.31 1.60
N SER A 87 -9.75 -5.06 2.86
CA SER A 87 -10.93 -5.64 3.51
C SER A 87 -12.24 -5.15 2.87
N ILE A 88 -12.32 -3.87 2.52
CA ILE A 88 -13.48 -3.31 1.80
C ILE A 88 -13.61 -3.95 0.42
N MET A 89 -12.51 -4.09 -0.32
CA MET A 89 -12.53 -4.76 -1.64
C MET A 89 -13.03 -6.20 -1.53
N LEU A 90 -12.52 -6.94 -0.54
CA LEU A 90 -12.95 -8.32 -0.29
C LEU A 90 -14.44 -8.40 0.05
N LEU A 91 -14.93 -7.51 0.93
CA LEU A 91 -16.34 -7.46 1.31
C LEU A 91 -17.25 -7.17 0.10
N VAL A 92 -16.88 -6.20 -0.73
CA VAL A 92 -17.68 -5.86 -1.93
C VAL A 92 -17.61 -6.98 -2.96
N ALA A 93 -16.48 -7.64 -3.14
CA ALA A 93 -16.37 -8.82 -3.99
C ALA A 93 -17.31 -9.94 -3.50
N PHE A 94 -17.34 -10.19 -2.19
CA PHE A 94 -18.25 -11.18 -1.58
C PHE A 94 -19.72 -10.82 -1.80
N ILE A 95 -20.11 -9.56 -1.57
CA ILE A 95 -21.47 -9.08 -1.84
C ILE A 95 -21.80 -9.25 -3.33
N GLY A 96 -20.86 -8.93 -4.22
CA GLY A 96 -21.00 -9.12 -5.66
C GLY A 96 -21.28 -10.58 -6.04
N LEU A 97 -20.53 -11.53 -5.45
CA LEU A 97 -20.77 -12.96 -5.64
C LEU A 97 -22.18 -13.38 -5.21
N VAL A 98 -22.64 -12.90 -4.05
CA VAL A 98 -23.99 -13.20 -3.54
C VAL A 98 -25.07 -12.61 -4.44
N LEU A 99 -24.90 -11.37 -4.90
CA LEU A 99 -25.86 -10.73 -5.82
C LEU A 99 -25.88 -11.44 -7.19
N ASN A 100 -24.72 -11.88 -7.68
CA ASN A 100 -24.65 -12.64 -8.92
C ASN A 100 -25.34 -14.00 -8.81
N ALA A 101 -25.11 -14.73 -7.72
CA ALA A 101 -25.80 -16.00 -7.45
C ALA A 101 -27.32 -15.86 -7.36
N LYS A 102 -27.81 -14.69 -6.97
CA LYS A 102 -29.26 -14.35 -6.93
C LYS A 102 -29.77 -13.77 -8.26
N GLY A 103 -28.96 -13.63 -9.29
CA GLY A 103 -29.32 -13.01 -10.58
C GLY A 103 -29.61 -11.50 -10.51
N LYS A 104 -29.29 -10.83 -9.39
CA LYS A 104 -29.64 -9.42 -9.12
C LYS A 104 -28.47 -8.44 -9.29
N LEU A 105 -27.32 -8.90 -9.76
CA LEU A 105 -26.10 -8.08 -9.84
C LEU A 105 -26.30 -6.85 -10.74
N VAL A 106 -26.81 -7.05 -11.95
CA VAL A 106 -26.96 -5.99 -12.96
C VAL A 106 -28.14 -5.05 -12.64
N GLU A 107 -29.15 -5.54 -11.93
CA GLU A 107 -30.32 -4.75 -11.57
C GLU A 107 -30.05 -3.81 -10.39
N ASN A 108 -29.02 -4.12 -9.56
CA ASN A 108 -28.71 -3.36 -8.37
C ASN A 108 -27.86 -2.12 -8.68
N LYS A 109 -28.53 -1.03 -9.08
CA LYS A 109 -27.89 0.25 -9.42
C LYS A 109 -27.03 0.82 -8.28
N THR A 110 -27.41 0.58 -7.02
CA THR A 110 -26.64 1.04 -5.85
C THR A 110 -25.30 0.32 -5.75
N PHE A 111 -25.31 -0.99 -5.94
CA PHE A 111 -24.09 -1.80 -5.93
C PHE A 111 -23.14 -1.42 -7.07
N LEU A 112 -23.68 -1.19 -8.27
CA LEU A 112 -22.88 -0.74 -9.42
C LEU A 112 -22.23 0.63 -9.17
N LYS A 113 -22.92 1.56 -8.49
CA LYS A 113 -22.31 2.83 -8.06
C LYS A 113 -21.19 2.62 -7.04
N ILE A 114 -21.37 1.70 -6.09
CA ILE A 114 -20.32 1.37 -5.12
C ILE A 114 -19.06 0.84 -5.84
N ILE A 115 -19.22 -0.10 -6.78
CA ILE A 115 -18.10 -0.62 -7.58
C ILE A 115 -17.36 0.50 -8.33
N PHE A 116 -18.09 1.43 -8.91
CA PHE A 116 -17.49 2.57 -9.59
C PHE A 116 -16.62 3.41 -8.66
N TRP A 117 -17.10 3.73 -7.45
CA TRP A 117 -16.32 4.49 -6.47
C TRP A 117 -15.19 3.70 -5.82
N MET A 118 -15.14 2.38 -6.03
CA MET A 118 -14.04 1.54 -5.55
C MET A 118 -12.84 1.49 -6.49
N LEU A 119 -12.92 2.03 -7.70
CA LEU A 119 -11.81 2.04 -8.67
C LEU A 119 -10.49 2.60 -8.11
N PRO A 120 -10.46 3.63 -7.25
CA PRO A 120 -9.23 4.13 -6.64
C PRO A 120 -8.66 3.22 -5.55
N LEU A 121 -9.46 2.34 -4.93
CA LEU A 121 -9.03 1.57 -3.75
C LEU A 121 -7.80 0.67 -3.98
N PRO A 122 -7.66 -0.06 -5.10
CA PRO A 122 -6.46 -0.85 -5.38
C PRO A 122 -5.20 0.01 -5.42
N TYR A 123 -5.27 1.21 -6.00
CA TYR A 123 -4.14 2.14 -6.06
C TYR A 123 -3.77 2.67 -4.68
N ILE A 124 -4.77 2.98 -3.84
CA ILE A 124 -4.57 3.40 -2.45
C ILE A 124 -3.90 2.25 -1.67
N ALA A 125 -4.42 1.02 -1.77
CA ALA A 125 -3.86 -0.13 -1.09
C ALA A 125 -2.42 -0.41 -1.53
N GLN A 126 -2.13 -0.33 -2.83
CA GLN A 126 -0.78 -0.54 -3.36
C GLN A 126 0.18 0.55 -2.91
N SER A 127 -0.21 1.83 -3.01
CA SER A 127 0.65 2.96 -2.63
C SER A 127 0.96 2.96 -1.13
N THR A 128 -0.04 2.70 -0.29
CA THR A 128 0.16 2.61 1.16
C THR A 128 0.97 1.38 1.55
N GLY A 129 0.79 0.24 0.87
CA GLY A 129 1.59 -0.96 1.06
C GLY A 129 3.06 -0.74 0.67
N TRP A 130 3.31 -0.06 -0.44
CA TRP A 130 4.66 0.32 -0.85
C TRP A 130 5.32 1.26 0.17
N PHE A 131 4.58 2.27 0.66
CA PHE A 131 5.09 3.16 1.71
C PHE A 131 5.48 2.38 2.97
N VAL A 132 4.64 1.46 3.43
CA VAL A 132 4.95 0.59 4.59
C VAL A 132 6.24 -0.21 4.37
N ALA A 133 6.43 -0.77 3.17
CA ALA A 133 7.60 -1.55 2.84
C ALA A 133 8.88 -0.72 2.84
N GLU A 134 8.85 0.48 2.27
CA GLU A 134 10.02 1.35 2.16
C GLU A 134 10.31 2.13 3.44
N ALA A 135 9.29 2.74 4.06
CA ALA A 135 9.46 3.48 5.32
C ALA A 135 9.75 2.54 6.49
N GLY A 136 9.14 1.34 6.50
CA GLY A 136 9.36 0.35 7.54
C GLY A 136 10.75 -0.26 7.55
N ARG A 137 11.46 -0.19 6.44
CA ARG A 137 12.85 -0.65 6.32
C ARG A 137 13.84 0.37 6.87
N GLN A 138 13.48 1.65 6.95
CA GLN A 138 14.38 2.70 7.42
C GLN A 138 14.82 2.46 8.89
N PRO A 139 16.08 2.83 9.25
CA PRO A 139 17.07 3.56 8.44
C PRO A 139 17.96 2.67 7.56
N TRP A 140 17.57 1.44 7.29
CA TRP A 140 18.36 0.49 6.52
C TRP A 140 18.10 0.56 5.01
N LEU A 141 19.15 0.57 4.21
CA LEU A 141 19.08 0.24 2.79
C LEU A 141 19.06 -1.29 2.61
N VAL A 142 19.96 -1.98 3.30
CA VAL A 142 19.98 -3.44 3.44
C VAL A 142 20.08 -3.75 4.93
N TYR A 143 19.07 -4.41 5.48
CA TYR A 143 18.95 -4.66 6.91
C TYR A 143 20.22 -5.34 7.47
N GLY A 144 20.77 -4.75 8.52
CA GLY A 144 21.95 -5.26 9.21
C GLY A 144 23.30 -5.06 8.48
N LEU A 145 23.29 -4.59 7.21
CA LEU A 145 24.52 -4.44 6.41
C LEU A 145 24.81 -2.99 6.04
N GLN A 146 23.80 -2.24 5.60
CA GLN A 146 24.03 -0.90 5.07
C GLN A 146 22.89 0.05 5.47
N LEU A 147 23.27 1.16 6.09
CA LEU A 147 22.35 2.26 6.38
C LEU A 147 22.08 3.09 5.12
N THR A 148 20.88 3.63 4.99
CA THR A 148 20.49 4.53 3.90
C THR A 148 21.39 5.75 3.80
N ALA A 149 21.83 6.30 4.95
CA ALA A 149 22.76 7.41 4.99
C ALA A 149 24.11 7.12 4.29
N ASN A 150 24.52 5.85 4.25
CA ASN A 150 25.75 5.39 3.62
C ASN A 150 25.52 4.78 2.22
N GLY A 151 24.28 4.85 1.73
CA GLY A 151 23.87 4.23 0.46
C GLY A 151 24.24 5.01 -0.80
N ALA A 152 24.75 6.23 -0.66
CA ALA A 152 25.17 7.04 -1.80
C ALA A 152 26.44 6.45 -2.47
N SER A 153 26.40 6.34 -3.79
CA SER A 153 27.56 5.92 -4.57
C SER A 153 28.69 6.96 -4.46
N LYS A 154 29.88 6.51 -4.16
CA LYS A 154 31.07 7.39 -4.08
C LYS A 154 31.61 7.77 -5.47
N SER A 155 31.18 7.08 -6.52
CA SER A 155 31.66 7.28 -7.90
C SER A 155 30.76 8.18 -8.74
N VAL A 156 29.58 8.58 -8.22
CA VAL A 156 28.61 9.40 -8.94
C VAL A 156 28.47 10.76 -8.27
N THR A 157 28.59 11.82 -9.04
CA THR A 157 28.47 13.19 -8.55
C THR A 157 27.01 13.65 -8.45
N ALA A 158 26.73 14.62 -7.59
CA ALA A 158 25.37 15.16 -7.42
C ALA A 158 24.78 15.71 -8.74
N PRO A 159 25.53 16.44 -9.62
CA PRO A 159 25.01 16.88 -10.91
C PRO A 159 24.61 15.75 -11.84
N GLU A 160 25.34 14.64 -11.86
CA GLU A 160 25.01 13.46 -12.68
C GLU A 160 23.70 12.82 -12.22
N ILE A 161 23.49 12.70 -10.90
CA ILE A 161 22.23 12.21 -10.31
C ILE A 161 21.08 13.14 -10.68
N MET A 162 21.27 14.46 -10.53
CA MET A 162 20.24 15.45 -10.89
C MET A 162 19.87 15.39 -12.37
N THR A 163 20.85 15.27 -13.27
CA THR A 163 20.60 15.13 -14.70
C THR A 163 19.78 13.90 -15.01
N THR A 164 20.09 12.78 -14.36
CA THR A 164 19.34 11.52 -14.51
C THR A 164 17.90 11.66 -14.00
N ILE A 165 17.72 12.23 -12.80
CA ILE A 165 16.39 12.44 -12.21
C ILE A 165 15.55 13.35 -13.12
N ILE A 166 16.08 14.48 -13.56
CA ILE A 166 15.37 15.41 -14.43
C ILE A 166 15.02 14.74 -15.75
N GLY A 167 15.97 14.04 -16.37
CA GLY A 167 15.77 13.33 -17.63
C GLY A 167 14.64 12.31 -17.55
N PHE A 168 14.68 11.42 -16.57
CA PHE A 168 13.61 10.44 -16.36
C PHE A 168 12.27 11.11 -16.01
N THR A 169 12.27 12.14 -15.17
CA THR A 169 11.05 12.87 -14.82
C THR A 169 10.37 13.45 -16.06
N VAL A 170 11.13 14.08 -16.95
CA VAL A 170 10.60 14.63 -18.20
C VAL A 170 10.02 13.52 -19.08
N ILE A 171 10.76 12.43 -19.28
CA ILE A 171 10.28 11.28 -20.08
C ILE A 171 8.98 10.72 -19.54
N TYR A 172 8.90 10.48 -18.22
CA TYR A 172 7.69 9.94 -17.59
C TYR A 172 6.51 10.92 -17.65
N ILE A 173 6.74 12.22 -17.50
CA ILE A 173 5.68 13.23 -17.67
C ILE A 173 5.14 13.21 -19.11
N LEU A 174 6.01 13.18 -20.12
CA LEU A 174 5.59 13.11 -21.52
C LEU A 174 4.82 11.81 -21.81
N ALA A 175 5.30 10.69 -21.30
CA ALA A 175 4.60 9.42 -21.43
C ALA A 175 3.23 9.42 -20.74
N ALA A 176 3.13 10.03 -19.55
CA ALA A 176 1.87 10.18 -18.82
C ALA A 176 0.87 11.07 -19.57
N ILE A 177 1.34 12.19 -20.14
CA ILE A 177 0.49 13.07 -20.97
C ILE A 177 -0.05 12.32 -22.18
N ALA A 178 0.81 11.58 -22.89
CA ALA A 178 0.39 10.78 -24.04
C ALA A 178 -0.62 9.69 -23.63
N ALA A 179 -0.37 8.98 -22.52
CA ALA A 179 -1.28 7.95 -22.02
C ALA A 179 -2.64 8.54 -21.60
N LEU A 180 -2.66 9.69 -20.93
CA LEU A 180 -3.89 10.38 -20.55
C LEU A 180 -4.66 10.87 -21.79
N TYR A 181 -3.97 11.41 -22.78
CA TYR A 181 -4.59 11.83 -24.04
C TYR A 181 -5.29 10.66 -24.74
N LEU A 182 -4.59 9.53 -24.90
CA LEU A 182 -5.14 8.32 -25.50
C LEU A 182 -6.30 7.74 -24.69
N ALA A 183 -6.17 7.73 -23.36
CA ALA A 183 -7.23 7.26 -22.47
C ALA A 183 -8.50 8.11 -22.62
N VAL A 184 -8.37 9.45 -22.62
CA VAL A 184 -9.51 10.37 -22.79
C VAL A 184 -10.15 10.18 -24.17
N GLU A 185 -9.36 10.04 -25.23
CA GLU A 185 -9.87 9.79 -26.57
C GLU A 185 -10.66 8.46 -26.63
N HIS A 186 -10.12 7.41 -26.00
CA HIS A 186 -10.77 6.10 -25.95
C HIS A 186 -12.08 6.13 -25.15
N ILE A 187 -12.09 6.83 -24.01
CA ILE A 187 -13.28 7.02 -23.18
C ILE A 187 -14.38 7.77 -23.94
N LYS A 188 -14.00 8.82 -24.71
CA LYS A 188 -14.96 9.59 -25.52
C LYS A 188 -15.59 8.75 -26.64
N LYS A 189 -14.88 7.76 -27.19
CA LYS A 189 -15.42 6.86 -28.21
C LYS A 189 -16.48 5.88 -27.64
N GLY A 190 -16.46 5.65 -26.31
CA GLY A 190 -17.40 4.75 -25.63
C GLY A 190 -17.24 3.28 -26.00
N PRO A 191 -18.06 2.39 -25.45
CA PRO A 191 -18.00 0.96 -25.72
C PRO A 191 -18.38 0.62 -27.18
N ASP A 192 -19.19 1.42 -27.84
CA ASP A 192 -19.64 1.20 -29.21
C ASP A 192 -18.57 1.52 -30.26
N GLY A 193 -17.57 2.33 -29.90
CA GLY A 193 -16.43 2.63 -30.79
C GLY A 193 -15.56 1.44 -31.16
N GLN A 194 -15.60 0.35 -30.38
CA GLN A 194 -14.93 -0.91 -30.71
C GLN A 194 -15.76 -1.78 -31.67
N THR A 195 -17.07 -1.62 -31.65
CA THR A 195 -17.99 -2.38 -32.52
C THR A 195 -17.88 -1.96 -33.99
N ILE A 196 -17.48 -0.72 -34.23
CA ILE A 196 -17.34 -0.19 -35.61
C ILE A 196 -16.22 -0.90 -36.36
N TYR A 197 -15.08 -1.15 -35.73
CA TYR A 197 -13.99 -1.89 -36.40
C TYR A 197 -14.36 -3.34 -36.75
N HIS A 198 -15.13 -4.00 -35.88
CA HIS A 198 -15.61 -5.37 -36.17
C HIS A 198 -16.75 -5.42 -37.18
N VAL A 199 -17.51 -4.33 -37.35
CA VAL A 199 -18.56 -4.23 -38.36
C VAL A 199 -17.94 -3.96 -39.76
N GLU A 200 -16.96 -3.03 -39.84
CA GLU A 200 -16.23 -2.79 -41.08
C GLU A 200 -15.46 -4.03 -41.57
N GLU A 201 -14.78 -4.74 -40.65
CA GLU A 201 -14.08 -6.00 -40.98
C GLU A 201 -15.03 -7.09 -41.48
N LYS A 202 -16.26 -7.17 -40.92
CA LYS A 202 -17.29 -8.12 -41.39
C LYS A 202 -17.95 -7.66 -42.69
N GLU A 203 -18.10 -6.38 -42.95
CA GLU A 203 -18.60 -5.92 -44.26
C GLU A 203 -17.57 -6.08 -45.35
N GLU A 204 -16.30 -5.75 -45.08
CA GLU A 204 -15.22 -6.03 -46.05
C GLU A 204 -15.12 -7.56 -46.37
N ALA A 205 -15.17 -8.43 -45.35
CA ALA A 205 -15.15 -9.86 -45.57
C ALA A 205 -16.37 -10.39 -46.34
N ARG A 206 -17.51 -9.66 -46.33
CA ARG A 206 -18.68 -10.00 -47.14
C ARG A 206 -18.57 -9.54 -48.60
N LEU A 207 -17.78 -8.51 -48.88
CA LEU A 207 -17.58 -8.01 -50.22
C LEU A 207 -16.59 -8.86 -51.07
N TRP A 208 -15.80 -9.71 -50.38
CA TRP A 208 -14.79 -10.58 -51.01
C TRP A 208 -15.20 -12.05 -51.09
N ASN A 209 -16.43 -12.43 -50.69
CA ASN A 209 -17.06 -13.73 -50.88
C ASN A 209 -18.30 -13.64 -51.77
#